data_060cf76e758553ed80eef1cf9c7434b0
#
_entry.id   060cf76e758553ed80eef1cf9c7434b0
#
_cell.length_a   1.000
_cell.length_b   1.000
_cell.length_c   1.000
_cell.angle_alpha   90.00
_cell.angle_beta   90.00
_cell.angle_gamma   90.00
#
_symmetry.space_group_name_H-M   'P 1'
#
loop_
_entity.id
_entity.type
_entity.pdbx_description
1 polymer ?
#
loop_
_entity_poly.entity_id
_entity_poly.type
_entity_poly.pdbx_seq_one_letter_code
_entity_poly.pdbx_strand_id
1 'polypeptide(L)'
;MSEKDLILYHYPASPYAEKVRLLASCLDVPWRSAEVAIQPPRNTLALLAGGYRRIPVMQIGADIFCDTAIISEEIIGRSKQTLAACDDASQALSQRAETDVFFAAIRQNPPLKTALGLTWMLGLKGMMAFAKDRASFSAGHKPAGQSPAAAKGVFREFLNDLE
;
A
#
# COMPACT_ATOMS: atom_id res chain seq x y z
N MET A 1 -11.34 -5.70 -29.35
CA MET A 1 -11.83 -5.01 -28.14
C MET A 1 -10.75 -4.05 -27.72
N SER A 2 -11.04 -2.75 -27.59
CA SER A 2 -10.07 -1.78 -27.06
C SER A 2 -9.70 -2.23 -25.65
N GLU A 3 -8.40 -2.43 -25.41
CA GLU A 3 -7.89 -2.72 -24.07
C GLU A 3 -8.22 -1.50 -23.20
N LYS A 4 -9.10 -1.69 -22.21
CA LYS A 4 -9.53 -0.59 -21.36
C LYS A 4 -8.34 -0.16 -20.52
N ASP A 5 -8.06 1.15 -20.49
CA ASP A 5 -7.00 1.73 -19.68
C ASP A 5 -7.17 1.36 -18.20
N LEU A 6 -6.09 0.90 -17.59
CA LEU A 6 -6.00 0.70 -16.15
C LEU A 6 -5.64 2.04 -15.50
N ILE A 7 -6.48 2.52 -14.60
CA ILE A 7 -6.27 3.77 -13.86
C ILE A 7 -6.05 3.41 -12.39
N LEU A 8 -4.92 3.83 -11.82
CA LEU A 8 -4.60 3.61 -10.42
C LEU A 8 -4.76 4.92 -9.64
N TYR A 9 -5.73 4.95 -8.73
CA TYR A 9 -5.91 6.04 -7.78
C TYR A 9 -5.00 5.83 -6.58
N HIS A 10 -3.99 6.69 -6.44
CA HIS A 10 -2.96 6.52 -5.44
C HIS A 10 -2.35 7.85 -5.01
N TYR A 11 -1.47 7.82 -4.01
CA TYR A 11 -0.52 8.89 -3.71
C TYR A 11 0.90 8.31 -3.58
N PRO A 12 1.95 9.09 -3.95
CA PRO A 12 3.32 8.58 -4.06
C PRO A 12 3.87 7.91 -2.79
N ALA A 13 3.56 8.47 -1.62
CA ALA A 13 4.06 7.96 -0.33
C ALA A 13 3.29 6.75 0.23
N SER A 14 2.35 6.16 -0.53
CA SER A 14 1.61 4.98 -0.08
C SER A 14 2.39 3.69 -0.34
N PRO A 15 2.81 2.94 0.70
CA PRO A 15 3.54 1.68 0.50
C PRO A 15 2.67 0.61 -0.17
N TYR A 16 1.37 0.59 0.10
CA TYR A 16 0.45 -0.33 -0.58
C TYR A 16 0.26 0.01 -2.06
N ALA A 17 0.27 1.29 -2.41
CA ALA A 17 0.25 1.70 -3.81
C ALA A 17 1.58 1.39 -4.50
N GLU A 18 2.71 1.49 -3.78
CA GLU A 18 4.02 1.10 -4.29
C GLU A 18 4.07 -0.37 -4.67
N LYS A 19 3.55 -1.26 -3.81
CA LYS A 19 3.41 -2.70 -4.11
C LYS A 19 2.73 -2.91 -5.47
N VAL A 20 1.60 -2.24 -5.71
CA VAL A 20 0.84 -2.36 -6.97
C VAL A 20 1.60 -1.78 -8.16
N ARG A 21 2.25 -0.62 -8.00
CA ARG A 21 3.07 0.00 -9.06
C ARG A 21 4.24 -0.88 -9.48
N LEU A 22 4.95 -1.44 -8.49
CA LEU A 22 6.05 -2.36 -8.73
C LEU A 22 5.59 -3.63 -9.45
N LEU A 23 4.47 -4.22 -9.01
CA LEU A 23 3.89 -5.39 -9.66
C LEU A 23 3.53 -5.12 -11.11
N ALA A 24 2.82 -4.01 -11.38
CA ALA A 24 2.46 -3.63 -12.75
C ALA A 24 3.70 -3.39 -13.62
N SER A 25 4.76 -2.78 -13.06
CA SER A 25 6.03 -2.56 -13.76
C SER A 25 6.78 -3.86 -14.03
N CYS A 26 6.85 -4.77 -13.05
CA CYS A 26 7.50 -6.07 -13.23
C CYS A 26 6.80 -6.93 -14.29
N LEU A 27 5.51 -6.76 -14.47
CA LEU A 27 4.67 -7.53 -15.39
C LEU A 27 4.43 -6.84 -16.74
N ASP A 28 5.04 -5.69 -16.99
CA ASP A 28 4.82 -4.85 -18.19
C ASP A 28 3.34 -4.54 -18.44
N VAL A 29 2.54 -4.39 -17.39
CA VAL A 29 1.14 -4.00 -17.51
C VAL A 29 1.04 -2.47 -17.51
N PRO A 30 0.61 -1.84 -18.61
CA PRO A 30 0.51 -0.40 -18.69
C PRO A 30 -0.62 0.12 -17.80
N TRP A 31 -0.39 1.24 -17.13
CA TRP A 31 -1.36 1.89 -16.27
C TRP A 31 -1.24 3.41 -16.30
N ARG A 32 -2.31 4.09 -15.90
CA ARG A 32 -2.38 5.55 -15.75
C ARG A 32 -2.46 5.93 -14.29
N SER A 33 -1.69 6.96 -13.92
CA SER A 33 -1.70 7.53 -12.58
C SER A 33 -2.85 8.51 -12.43
N ALA A 34 -3.63 8.36 -11.36
CA ALA A 34 -4.59 9.34 -10.85
C ALA A 34 -4.24 9.65 -9.39
N GLU A 35 -3.47 10.73 -9.19
CA GLU A 35 -3.07 11.10 -7.84
C GLU A 35 -4.25 11.64 -7.03
N VAL A 36 -4.35 11.16 -5.79
CA VAL A 36 -5.38 11.57 -4.83
C VAL A 36 -4.73 12.14 -3.56
N ALA A 37 -5.49 12.92 -2.82
CA ALA A 37 -5.03 13.46 -1.55
C ALA A 37 -4.59 12.35 -0.58
N ILE A 38 -3.48 12.58 0.15
CA ILE A 38 -2.97 11.64 1.15
C ILE A 38 -4.01 11.38 2.23
N GLN A 39 -4.75 12.42 2.61
CA GLN A 39 -5.77 12.37 3.65
C GLN A 39 -7.18 12.57 3.10
N PRO A 40 -8.22 11.97 3.72
CA PRO A 40 -9.60 12.28 3.42
C PRO A 40 -9.93 13.77 3.75
N PRO A 41 -11.01 14.32 3.13
CA PRO A 41 -11.95 13.65 2.24
C PRO A 41 -11.46 13.49 0.80
N ARG A 42 -11.83 12.36 0.15
CA ARG A 42 -11.59 12.08 -1.27
C ARG A 42 -12.95 11.89 -1.95
N ASN A 43 -13.72 12.96 -2.04
CA ASN A 43 -15.14 12.89 -2.38
C ASN A 43 -15.42 12.15 -3.70
N THR A 44 -14.67 12.47 -4.77
CA THR A 44 -14.83 11.80 -6.06
C THR A 44 -14.51 10.31 -5.98
N LEU A 45 -13.41 9.95 -5.33
CA LEU A 45 -13.02 8.54 -5.18
C LEU A 45 -13.99 7.78 -4.29
N ALA A 46 -14.51 8.42 -3.23
CA ALA A 46 -15.49 7.81 -2.35
C ALA A 46 -16.80 7.46 -3.09
N LEU A 47 -17.23 8.31 -4.02
CA LEU A 47 -18.39 8.03 -4.88
C LEU A 47 -18.10 6.86 -5.83
N LEU A 48 -16.95 6.83 -6.48
CA LEU A 48 -16.55 5.77 -7.40
C LEU A 48 -16.41 4.41 -6.68
N ALA A 49 -15.82 4.41 -5.50
CA ALA A 49 -15.47 3.19 -4.77
C ALA A 49 -16.50 2.81 -3.68
N GLY A 50 -17.73 3.32 -3.74
CA GLY A 50 -18.78 2.97 -2.79
C GLY A 50 -18.45 3.28 -1.33
N GLY A 51 -17.69 4.36 -1.08
CA GLY A 51 -17.25 4.75 0.26
C GLY A 51 -15.96 4.07 0.75
N TYR A 52 -15.33 3.22 -0.07
CA TYR A 52 -14.03 2.63 0.29
C TYR A 52 -12.97 3.72 0.46
N ARG A 53 -12.31 3.73 1.61
CA ARG A 53 -11.43 4.86 2.00
C ARG A 53 -9.94 4.56 1.90
N ARG A 54 -9.54 3.29 1.72
CA ARG A 54 -8.13 2.90 1.60
C ARG A 54 -7.58 3.21 0.21
N ILE A 55 -6.28 3.24 0.09
CA ILE A 55 -5.53 3.45 -1.15
C ILE A 55 -4.50 2.32 -1.26
N PRO A 56 -4.30 1.78 -2.48
CA PRO A 56 -4.82 2.20 -3.78
C PRO A 56 -6.24 1.69 -4.10
N VAL A 57 -6.85 2.33 -5.10
CA VAL A 57 -8.04 1.86 -5.81
C VAL A 57 -7.71 1.80 -7.28
N MET A 58 -8.18 0.78 -7.99
CA MET A 58 -7.96 0.62 -9.41
C MET A 58 -9.28 0.66 -10.17
N GLN A 59 -9.25 1.27 -11.34
CA GLN A 59 -10.39 1.33 -12.26
C GLN A 59 -10.01 0.77 -13.63
N ILE A 60 -10.90 -0.02 -14.21
CA ILE A 60 -10.78 -0.52 -15.58
C ILE A 60 -12.12 -0.37 -16.29
N GLY A 61 -12.25 0.68 -17.09
CA GLY A 61 -13.55 1.04 -17.66
C GLY A 61 -14.55 1.45 -16.58
N ALA A 62 -15.63 0.68 -16.40
CA ALA A 62 -16.63 0.91 -15.36
C ALA A 62 -16.35 0.13 -14.06
N ASP A 63 -15.45 -0.83 -14.09
CA ASP A 63 -15.17 -1.71 -12.96
C ASP A 63 -14.19 -1.07 -11.99
N ILE A 64 -14.49 -1.15 -10.70
CA ILE A 64 -13.67 -0.58 -9.61
C ILE A 64 -13.18 -1.72 -8.72
N PHE A 65 -11.87 -1.79 -8.55
CA PHE A 65 -11.19 -2.79 -7.75
C PHE A 65 -10.63 -2.15 -6.49
N CYS A 66 -11.03 -2.68 -5.35
CA CYS A 66 -10.58 -2.25 -4.04
C CYS A 66 -9.85 -3.41 -3.36
N ASP A 67 -8.84 -3.10 -2.55
CA ASP A 67 -7.89 -4.01 -1.93
C ASP A 67 -6.75 -4.46 -2.85
N THR A 68 -5.52 -4.44 -2.28
CA THR A 68 -4.31 -4.74 -3.05
C THR A 68 -4.21 -6.19 -3.51
N ALA A 69 -4.83 -7.14 -2.80
CA ALA A 69 -4.87 -8.54 -3.22
C ALA A 69 -5.67 -8.68 -4.53
N ILE A 70 -6.89 -8.15 -4.55
CA ILE A 70 -7.78 -8.18 -5.73
C ILE A 70 -7.14 -7.41 -6.91
N ILE A 71 -6.56 -6.24 -6.64
CA ILE A 71 -5.85 -5.44 -7.65
C ILE A 71 -4.66 -6.22 -8.22
N SER A 72 -3.90 -6.91 -7.38
CA SER A 72 -2.76 -7.72 -7.82
C SER A 72 -3.20 -8.89 -8.70
N GLU A 73 -4.25 -9.60 -8.34
CA GLU A 73 -4.81 -10.70 -9.14
C GLU A 73 -5.25 -10.22 -10.53
N GLU A 74 -5.91 -9.06 -10.60
CA GLU A 74 -6.35 -8.48 -11.88
C GLU A 74 -5.17 -8.06 -12.76
N ILE A 75 -4.11 -7.48 -12.17
CA ILE A 75 -2.87 -7.13 -12.90
C ILE A 75 -2.18 -8.39 -13.41
N ILE A 76 -2.06 -9.43 -12.60
CA ILE A 76 -1.47 -10.72 -12.98
C ILE A 76 -2.26 -11.33 -14.14
N GLY A 77 -3.60 -11.36 -14.05
CA GLY A 77 -4.46 -11.89 -15.10
C GLY A 77 -4.36 -11.16 -16.45
N ARG A 78 -3.92 -9.90 -16.44
CA ARG A 78 -3.71 -9.08 -17.66
C ARG A 78 -2.30 -9.14 -18.21
N SER A 79 -1.37 -9.65 -17.42
CA SER A 79 0.01 -9.81 -17.87
C SER A 79 0.12 -10.88 -18.94
N LYS A 80 1.00 -10.63 -19.92
CA LYS A 80 1.44 -11.64 -20.89
C LYS A 80 2.58 -12.50 -20.35
N GLN A 81 3.12 -12.13 -19.19
CA GLN A 81 4.21 -12.86 -18.55
C GLN A 81 3.64 -13.98 -17.67
N THR A 82 4.27 -15.13 -17.73
CA THR A 82 3.96 -16.24 -16.82
C THR A 82 4.76 -16.05 -15.55
N LEU A 83 4.09 -15.79 -14.44
CA LEU A 83 4.73 -15.83 -13.13
C LEU A 83 4.98 -17.29 -12.73
N ALA A 84 6.12 -17.54 -12.09
CA ALA A 84 6.33 -18.83 -11.43
C ALA A 84 5.21 -19.08 -10.42
N ALA A 85 4.80 -20.34 -10.30
CA ALA A 85 3.82 -20.73 -9.29
C ALA A 85 4.36 -20.32 -7.91
N CYS A 86 3.52 -19.61 -7.15
CA CYS A 86 3.86 -19.23 -5.78
C CYS A 86 3.76 -20.49 -4.92
N ASP A 87 4.88 -21.00 -4.41
CA ASP A 87 4.90 -22.11 -3.47
C ASP A 87 4.47 -21.67 -2.06
N ASP A 88 4.28 -22.62 -1.17
CA ASP A 88 3.84 -22.36 0.20
C ASP A 88 4.84 -21.47 0.96
N ALA A 89 6.14 -21.58 0.67
CA ALA A 89 7.19 -20.74 1.29
C ALA A 89 7.06 -19.29 0.84
N SER A 90 6.87 -19.05 -0.45
CA SER A 90 6.64 -17.71 -1.01
C SER A 90 5.35 -17.08 -0.48
N GLN A 91 4.29 -17.86 -0.32
CA GLN A 91 3.04 -17.39 0.28
C GLN A 91 3.24 -16.98 1.75
N ALA A 92 3.95 -17.80 2.54
CA ALA A 92 4.26 -17.49 3.93
C ALA A 92 5.11 -16.23 4.07
N LEU A 93 6.12 -16.04 3.19
CA LEU A 93 6.93 -14.83 3.14
C LEU A 93 6.09 -13.59 2.80
N SER A 94 5.21 -13.70 1.80
CA SER A 94 4.31 -12.61 1.42
C SER A 94 3.38 -12.21 2.58
N GLN A 95 2.81 -13.18 3.28
CA GLN A 95 1.95 -12.92 4.43
C GLN A 95 2.72 -12.25 5.57
N ARG A 96 3.93 -12.71 5.90
CA ARG A 96 4.81 -12.06 6.89
C ARG A 96 5.17 -10.64 6.47
N ALA A 97 5.47 -10.41 5.20
CA ALA A 97 5.78 -9.08 4.66
C ALA A 97 4.64 -8.09 4.88
N GLU A 98 3.39 -8.52 4.70
CA GLU A 98 2.19 -7.67 4.84
C GLU A 98 1.75 -7.45 6.29
N THR A 99 2.21 -8.26 7.22
CA THR A 99 1.84 -8.20 8.65
C THR A 99 2.98 -7.65 9.49
N ASP A 100 3.73 -8.52 10.12
CA ASP A 100 4.72 -8.18 11.16
C ASP A 100 5.88 -7.35 10.61
N VAL A 101 6.37 -7.71 9.42
CA VAL A 101 7.52 -7.06 8.80
C VAL A 101 7.18 -5.63 8.36
N PHE A 102 5.98 -5.41 7.80
CA PHE A 102 5.51 -4.09 7.41
C PHE A 102 5.51 -3.12 8.60
N PHE A 103 4.93 -3.52 9.72
CA PHE A 103 4.91 -2.69 10.91
C PHE A 103 6.29 -2.55 11.56
N ALA A 104 7.11 -3.59 11.50
CA ALA A 104 8.50 -3.54 11.96
C ALA A 104 9.33 -2.53 11.15
N ALA A 105 9.16 -2.51 9.82
CA ALA A 105 9.83 -1.55 8.93
C ALA A 105 9.39 -0.09 9.21
N ILE A 106 8.09 0.15 9.37
CA ILE A 106 7.58 1.49 9.72
C ILE A 106 8.18 2.00 11.02
N ARG A 107 8.32 1.15 12.04
CA ARG A 107 8.86 1.52 13.36
C ARG A 107 10.35 1.85 13.35
N GLN A 108 11.09 1.45 12.33
CA GLN A 108 12.50 1.81 12.18
C GLN A 108 12.70 3.23 11.65
N ASN A 109 11.66 3.85 11.10
CA ASN A 109 11.75 5.24 10.68
C ASN A 109 11.80 6.17 11.90
N PRO A 110 12.80 7.08 11.97
CA PRO A 110 12.92 8.02 13.07
C PRO A 110 11.66 8.91 13.15
N PRO A 111 10.91 8.89 14.26
CA PRO A 111 9.62 9.56 14.35
C PRO A 111 9.71 11.07 14.12
N LEU A 112 10.79 11.69 14.57
CA LEU A 112 11.02 13.13 14.39
C LEU A 112 11.24 13.47 12.90
N LYS A 113 12.06 12.71 12.18
CA LYS A 113 12.30 12.94 10.75
C LYS A 113 11.02 12.73 9.94
N THR A 114 10.27 11.69 10.26
CA THR A 114 8.98 11.40 9.62
C THR A 114 7.97 12.53 9.86
N ALA A 115 7.86 13.00 11.12
CA ALA A 115 6.97 14.12 11.45
C ALA A 115 7.38 15.43 10.76
N LEU A 116 8.67 15.74 10.70
CA LEU A 116 9.18 16.91 9.97
C LEU A 116 8.90 16.81 8.46
N GLY A 117 9.16 15.67 7.84
CA GLY A 117 8.88 15.42 6.43
C GLY A 117 7.40 15.55 6.10
N LEU A 118 6.52 14.96 6.92
CA LEU A 118 5.08 15.09 6.77
C LEU A 118 4.61 16.53 6.98
N THR A 119 5.17 17.26 7.94
CA THR A 119 4.83 18.64 8.18
C THR A 119 5.27 19.54 7.02
N TRP A 120 6.46 19.29 6.46
CA TRP A 120 6.93 20.00 5.27
C TRP A 120 6.03 19.75 4.06
N MET A 121 5.57 18.51 3.87
CA MET A 121 4.75 18.09 2.73
C MET A 121 3.27 18.52 2.84
N LEU A 122 2.68 18.44 4.03
CA LEU A 122 1.26 18.65 4.28
C LEU A 122 0.93 19.95 5.00
N GLY A 123 1.93 20.67 5.49
CA GLY A 123 1.77 21.76 6.44
C GLY A 123 1.32 21.24 7.83
N LEU A 124 1.36 22.12 8.82
CA LEU A 124 1.04 21.74 10.21
C LEU A 124 -0.39 21.23 10.37
N LYS A 125 -1.37 21.91 9.76
CA LYS A 125 -2.79 21.48 9.81
C LYS A 125 -3.00 20.15 9.13
N GLY A 126 -2.36 19.93 7.98
CA GLY A 126 -2.42 18.67 7.24
C GLY A 126 -1.77 17.51 8.01
N MET A 127 -0.64 17.74 8.65
CA MET A 127 0.00 16.74 9.50
C MET A 127 -0.87 16.35 10.70
N MET A 128 -1.53 17.31 11.35
CA MET A 128 -2.46 17.03 12.45
C MET A 128 -3.68 16.23 11.98
N ALA A 129 -4.25 16.59 10.83
CA ALA A 129 -5.37 15.85 10.23
C ALA A 129 -4.96 14.42 9.84
N PHE A 130 -3.76 14.25 9.27
CA PHE A 130 -3.18 12.93 8.96
C PHE A 130 -2.98 12.09 10.21
N ALA A 131 -2.40 12.66 11.27
CA ALA A 131 -2.18 11.95 12.53
C ALA A 131 -3.50 11.50 13.16
N LYS A 132 -4.53 12.36 13.16
CA LYS A 132 -5.88 12.03 13.65
C LYS A 132 -6.52 10.91 12.83
N ASP A 133 -6.43 10.98 11.50
CA ASP A 133 -6.94 9.93 10.60
C ASP A 133 -6.25 8.58 10.85
N ARG A 134 -4.92 8.58 11.00
CA ARG A 134 -4.16 7.36 11.29
C ARG A 134 -4.47 6.79 12.67
N ALA A 135 -4.63 7.61 13.69
CA ALA A 135 -5.02 7.17 15.02
C ALA A 135 -6.39 6.46 15.00
N SER A 136 -7.39 7.02 14.30
CA SER A 136 -8.70 6.40 14.14
C SER A 136 -8.65 5.09 13.37
N PHE A 137 -7.74 4.97 12.41
CA PHE A 137 -7.55 3.77 11.60
C PHE A 137 -6.83 2.66 12.36
N SER A 138 -5.87 3.02 13.21
CA SER A 138 -5.08 2.08 14.00
C SER A 138 -5.81 1.58 15.26
N ALA A 139 -6.91 2.22 15.67
CA ALA A 139 -7.65 1.84 16.87
C ALA A 139 -8.21 0.39 16.81
N GLY A 140 -8.44 -0.15 15.60
CA GLY A 140 -8.87 -1.53 15.37
C GLY A 140 -7.73 -2.54 15.15
N HIS A 141 -6.52 -2.07 14.93
CA HIS A 141 -5.34 -2.91 14.66
C HIS A 141 -4.17 -2.43 15.53
N LYS A 142 -4.15 -2.86 16.78
CA LYS A 142 -2.95 -2.73 17.62
C LYS A 142 -2.04 -3.91 17.28
N PRO A 143 -0.98 -3.74 16.49
CA PRO A 143 0.05 -4.76 16.44
C PRO A 143 0.60 -4.92 17.86
N ALA A 144 0.68 -6.15 18.33
CA ALA A 144 1.23 -6.49 19.65
C ALA A 144 2.49 -5.67 19.89
N GLY A 145 2.60 -5.03 21.06
CA GLY A 145 3.57 -4.00 21.39
C GLY A 145 5.02 -4.47 21.28
N GLN A 146 5.53 -4.55 20.06
CA GLN A 146 6.94 -4.81 19.83
C GLN A 146 7.76 -3.55 20.17
N SER A 147 8.75 -3.71 21.02
CA SER A 147 9.75 -2.65 21.24
C SER A 147 10.50 -2.35 19.93
N PRO A 148 11.09 -1.15 19.76
CA PRO A 148 11.90 -0.84 18.57
C PRO A 148 13.04 -1.84 18.33
N ALA A 149 13.61 -2.41 19.40
CA ALA A 149 14.65 -3.44 19.31
C ALA A 149 14.09 -4.76 18.75
N ALA A 150 12.92 -5.20 19.22
CA ALA A 150 12.24 -6.38 18.71
C ALA A 150 11.83 -6.20 17.22
N ALA A 151 11.32 -5.03 16.84
CA ALA A 151 11.00 -4.70 15.46
C ALA A 151 12.22 -4.78 14.55
N LYS A 152 13.40 -4.33 15.01
CA LYS A 152 14.65 -4.48 14.25
C LYS A 152 15.06 -5.94 14.07
N GLY A 153 14.82 -6.77 15.08
CA GLY A 153 15.05 -8.22 15.01
C GLY A 153 14.18 -8.88 13.94
N VAL A 154 12.88 -8.66 13.99
CA VAL A 154 11.90 -9.19 13.02
C VAL A 154 12.27 -8.81 11.57
N PHE A 155 12.62 -7.54 11.35
CA PHE A 155 12.98 -7.06 10.02
C PHE A 155 14.28 -7.69 9.51
N ARG A 156 15.29 -7.86 10.38
CA ARG A 156 16.57 -8.49 10.01
C ARG A 156 16.40 -9.97 9.70
N GLU A 157 15.63 -10.69 10.52
CA GLU A 157 15.32 -12.10 10.30
C GLU A 157 14.64 -12.30 8.94
N PHE A 158 13.64 -11.47 8.63
CA PHE A 158 12.98 -11.52 7.33
C PHE A 158 13.92 -11.29 6.15
N LEU A 159 14.88 -10.36 6.27
CA LEU A 159 15.88 -10.15 5.21
C LEU A 159 16.78 -11.35 5.01
N ASN A 160 17.17 -12.04 6.08
CA ASN A 160 17.96 -13.28 5.99
C ASN A 160 17.17 -14.44 5.35
N ASP A 161 15.85 -14.48 5.54
CA ASP A 161 14.98 -15.50 4.92
C ASP A 161 14.79 -15.28 3.40
N LEU A 162 15.18 -14.11 2.89
CA LEU A 162 15.14 -13.79 1.45
C LEU A 162 16.43 -14.14 0.70
N GLU A 163 17.54 -14.40 1.40
CA GLU A 163 18.84 -14.82 0.83
C GLU A 163 18.90 -16.33 0.61
#